data_bd56df3768136f18893ad6e73c437b56
#
_entry.id   bd56df3768136f18893ad6e73c437b56
#
_cell.length_a   1.000
_cell.length_b   1.000
_cell.length_c   1.000
_cell.angle_alpha   90.00
_cell.angle_beta   90.00
_cell.angle_gamma   90.00
#
_symmetry.space_group_name_H-M   'P 1'
#
loop_
_entity.id
_entity.type
_entity.pdbx_description
1 polymer ?
#
loop_
_entity_poly.entity_id
_entity_poly.type
_entity_poly.pdbx_seq_one_letter_code
_entity_poly.pdbx_strand_id
1 'polypeptide(L)'
;MRIAIEAQRIFRTNKHGMDFVALESIRELQKIDKENEYFIFVSPGEDHCLEETDNVHIIEVKCPTYPLWEQVALPRNVSKIKPDLLHCTSNTAPLNCPVPLVLTLHDIIFLEPRQGGNKSWYQNMGWYYRRMVVPRILPQCRKIITVSRFECDRIREVLRLPKDKITAIYNGYSEHFHPLPEISSIIHKYINNDDYIFFLGNTDPKKNVARTLKAYSLYLKHSEKKRPLLIADLN
;
A
#
# COMPACT_ATOMS: atom_id res chain seq x y z
N MET A 1 -12.18 12.35 18.44
CA MET A 1 -12.39 10.89 18.40
C MET A 1 -11.07 10.15 18.68
N ARG A 2 -11.15 8.91 19.17
CA ARG A 2 -9.99 8.02 19.35
C ARG A 2 -9.94 7.03 18.18
N ILE A 3 -8.92 7.11 17.34
CA ILE A 3 -8.83 6.36 16.09
C ILE A 3 -7.63 5.42 16.15
N ALA A 4 -7.87 4.12 16.01
CA ALA A 4 -6.81 3.14 15.83
C ALA A 4 -6.50 2.97 14.34
N ILE A 5 -5.21 2.92 14.00
CA ILE A 5 -4.76 2.65 12.62
C ILE A 5 -3.84 1.43 12.62
N GLU A 6 -4.18 0.42 11.81
CA GLU A 6 -3.28 -0.69 11.51
C GLU A 6 -2.26 -0.21 10.48
N ALA A 7 -1.00 -0.22 10.87
CA ALA A 7 0.14 0.15 10.04
C ALA A 7 1.32 -0.81 10.30
N GLN A 8 1.03 -2.09 10.40
CA GLN A 8 1.95 -3.13 10.87
C GLN A 8 3.35 -3.07 10.25
N ARG A 9 3.46 -2.70 8.98
CA ARG A 9 4.68 -2.88 8.18
C ARG A 9 5.48 -1.61 7.94
N ILE A 10 5.06 -0.48 8.50
CA ILE A 10 5.75 0.81 8.21
C ILE A 10 7.16 0.90 8.77
N PHE A 11 7.51 0.13 9.81
CA PHE A 11 8.86 0.14 10.41
C PHE A 11 9.84 -0.84 9.76
N ARG A 12 9.43 -1.57 8.72
CA ARG A 12 10.38 -2.42 7.98
C ARG A 12 11.22 -1.59 7.01
N THR A 13 12.47 -1.97 6.78
CA THR A 13 13.39 -1.31 5.85
C THR A 13 12.90 -1.33 4.40
N ASN A 14 12.41 -2.48 3.93
CA ASN A 14 11.90 -2.65 2.58
C ASN A 14 10.37 -2.49 2.54
N LYS A 15 9.91 -1.26 2.40
CA LYS A 15 8.48 -0.92 2.28
C LYS A 15 7.96 -1.16 0.87
N HIS A 16 6.70 -1.58 0.77
CA HIS A 16 5.95 -1.65 -0.48
C HIS A 16 4.96 -0.49 -0.59
N GLY A 17 4.31 -0.34 -1.75
CA GLY A 17 3.40 0.77 -2.00
C GLY A 17 2.31 0.97 -0.95
N MET A 18 1.68 -0.11 -0.46
CA MET A 18 0.66 0.00 0.60
C MET A 18 1.23 0.52 1.92
N ASP A 19 2.47 0.16 2.26
CA ASP A 19 3.13 0.61 3.48
C ASP A 19 3.44 2.10 3.42
N PHE A 20 3.85 2.60 2.23
CA PHE A 20 4.02 4.04 1.98
C PHE A 20 2.70 4.79 2.03
N VAL A 21 1.62 4.25 1.47
CA VAL A 21 0.30 4.89 1.56
C VAL A 21 -0.14 5.03 3.02
N ALA A 22 0.04 4.01 3.84
CA ALA A 22 -0.26 4.08 5.27
C ALA A 22 0.61 5.13 5.98
N LEU A 23 1.93 5.08 5.77
CA LEU A 23 2.89 5.98 6.40
C LEU A 23 2.63 7.45 6.04
N GLU A 24 2.52 7.77 4.75
CA GLU A 24 2.30 9.15 4.30
C GLU A 24 0.92 9.66 4.74
N SER A 25 -0.12 8.81 4.74
CA SER A 25 -1.43 9.20 5.28
C SER A 25 -1.35 9.54 6.77
N ILE A 26 -0.60 8.79 7.57
CA ILE A 26 -0.42 9.07 9.00
C ILE A 26 0.38 10.35 9.20
N ARG A 27 1.45 10.57 8.44
CA ARG A 27 2.24 11.80 8.49
C ARG A 27 1.41 13.04 8.17
N GLU A 28 0.55 12.95 7.16
CA GLU A 28 -0.33 14.06 6.83
C GLU A 28 -1.40 14.29 7.93
N LEU A 29 -1.97 13.22 8.50
CA LEU A 29 -2.87 13.35 9.65
C LEU A 29 -2.18 14.02 10.85
N GLN A 30 -0.91 13.71 11.13
CA GLN A 30 -0.12 14.40 12.17
C GLN A 30 -0.01 15.91 11.94
N LYS A 31 0.05 16.34 10.67
CA LYS A 31 0.14 17.77 10.32
C LYS A 31 -1.19 18.49 10.44
N ILE A 32 -2.26 17.92 9.89
CA ILE A 32 -3.54 18.61 9.65
C ILE A 32 -4.58 18.41 10.73
N ASP A 33 -4.54 17.30 11.47
CA ASP A 33 -5.55 16.98 12.50
C ASP A 33 -4.96 17.06 13.90
N LYS A 34 -5.49 17.97 14.71
CA LYS A 34 -5.12 18.19 16.11
C LYS A 34 -6.27 17.91 17.08
N GLU A 35 -7.43 17.51 16.57
CA GLU A 35 -8.63 17.27 17.38
C GLU A 35 -8.81 15.80 17.74
N ASN A 36 -8.37 14.89 16.86
CA ASN A 36 -8.49 13.45 17.07
C ASN A 36 -7.21 12.88 17.67
N GLU A 37 -7.37 11.81 18.47
CA GLU A 37 -6.29 11.03 19.05
C GLU A 37 -6.08 9.76 18.23
N TYR A 38 -4.83 9.48 17.84
CA TYR A 38 -4.48 8.38 16.96
C TYR A 38 -3.59 7.35 17.66
N PHE A 39 -3.93 6.08 17.51
CA PHE A 39 -3.18 4.94 18.02
C PHE A 39 -2.69 4.09 16.86
N ILE A 40 -1.40 4.20 16.53
CA ILE A 40 -0.79 3.56 15.37
C ILE A 40 -0.20 2.21 15.77
N PHE A 41 -0.81 1.14 15.32
CA PHE A 41 -0.35 -0.22 15.60
C PHE A 41 0.67 -0.68 14.57
N VAL A 42 1.89 -0.95 15.01
CA VAL A 42 3.02 -1.36 14.17
C VAL A 42 3.65 -2.66 14.68
N SER A 43 4.32 -3.39 13.82
CA SER A 43 5.30 -4.41 14.26
C SER A 43 6.66 -3.74 14.50
N PRO A 44 7.45 -4.22 15.46
CA PRO A 44 8.83 -3.78 15.62
C PRO A 44 9.61 -3.90 14.30
N GLY A 45 10.46 -2.92 14.02
CA GLY A 45 11.30 -2.89 12.82
C GLY A 45 12.47 -1.92 13.00
N GLU A 46 13.39 -1.91 12.04
CA GLU A 46 14.62 -1.10 12.10
C GLU A 46 14.43 0.35 11.65
N ASP A 47 13.40 0.59 10.83
CA ASP A 47 13.13 1.91 10.24
C ASP A 47 12.06 2.65 11.06
N HIS A 48 12.50 3.42 12.04
CA HIS A 48 11.64 4.28 12.87
C HIS A 48 11.24 5.57 12.14
N CYS A 49 10.55 5.42 11.02
CA CYS A 49 10.19 6.49 10.09
C CYS A 49 9.00 7.36 10.53
N LEU A 50 8.38 7.06 11.66
CA LEU A 50 7.27 7.82 12.25
C LEU A 50 7.60 8.13 13.72
N GLU A 51 7.39 9.37 14.11
CA GLU A 51 7.56 9.83 15.50
C GLU A 51 6.19 10.07 16.15
N GLU A 52 6.14 9.94 17.48
CA GLU A 52 4.96 10.28 18.26
C GLU A 52 4.75 11.80 18.32
N THR A 53 3.52 12.22 18.46
CA THR A 53 3.14 13.60 18.73
C THR A 53 2.13 13.63 19.88
N ASP A 54 1.71 14.83 20.32
CA ASP A 54 0.77 14.98 21.43
C ASP A 54 -0.53 14.17 21.23
N ASN A 55 -0.94 13.98 19.97
CA ASN A 55 -2.17 13.28 19.62
C ASN A 55 -1.96 11.99 18.78
N VAL A 56 -0.71 11.58 18.55
CA VAL A 56 -0.39 10.35 17.79
C VAL A 56 0.55 9.49 18.63
N HIS A 57 0.07 8.31 19.01
CA HIS A 57 0.76 7.33 19.84
C HIS A 57 1.11 6.09 19.05
N ILE A 58 2.35 5.62 19.15
CA ILE A 58 2.85 4.43 18.45
C ILE A 58 2.79 3.24 19.39
N ILE A 59 2.12 2.17 18.95
CA ILE A 59 1.97 0.94 19.73
C ILE A 59 2.63 -0.20 18.99
N GLU A 60 3.80 -0.57 19.46
CA GLU A 60 4.51 -1.72 18.94
C GLU A 60 3.91 -3.03 19.47
N VAL A 61 3.52 -3.88 18.52
CA VAL A 61 2.92 -5.19 18.82
C VAL A 61 3.79 -6.28 18.21
N LYS A 62 4.55 -6.99 19.05
CA LYS A 62 5.37 -8.10 18.62
C LYS A 62 4.53 -9.37 18.46
N CYS A 63 4.63 -10.01 17.29
CA CYS A 63 3.95 -11.28 17.02
C CYS A 63 4.73 -12.05 15.94
N PRO A 64 4.82 -13.40 16.04
CA PRO A 64 5.67 -14.20 15.14
C PRO A 64 5.20 -14.27 13.70
N THR A 65 3.89 -14.12 13.44
CA THR A 65 3.33 -14.20 12.08
C THR A 65 2.28 -13.12 11.83
N TYR A 66 2.13 -12.73 10.56
CA TYR A 66 1.12 -11.74 10.17
C TYR A 66 -0.33 -12.16 10.54
N PRO A 67 -0.78 -13.39 10.25
CA PRO A 67 -2.13 -13.81 10.63
C PRO A 67 -2.39 -13.75 12.14
N LEU A 68 -1.44 -14.18 12.97
CA LEU A 68 -1.59 -14.09 14.43
C LEU A 68 -1.57 -12.64 14.91
N TRP A 69 -0.72 -11.81 14.28
CA TRP A 69 -0.68 -10.39 14.59
C TRP A 69 -2.03 -9.73 14.31
N GLU A 70 -2.58 -9.93 13.11
CA GLU A 70 -3.83 -9.31 12.68
C GLU A 70 -5.06 -9.90 13.39
N GLN A 71 -5.13 -11.23 13.54
CA GLN A 71 -6.34 -11.89 14.04
C GLN A 71 -6.42 -12.00 15.57
N VAL A 72 -5.28 -11.88 16.26
CA VAL A 72 -5.22 -12.08 17.72
C VAL A 72 -4.61 -10.88 18.44
N ALA A 73 -3.39 -10.48 18.07
CA ALA A 73 -2.67 -9.46 18.80
C ALA A 73 -3.30 -8.06 18.62
N LEU A 74 -3.62 -7.68 17.39
CA LEU A 74 -4.25 -6.41 17.07
C LEU A 74 -5.60 -6.23 17.79
N PRO A 75 -6.61 -7.12 17.65
CA PRO A 75 -7.90 -6.93 18.30
C PRO A 75 -7.81 -6.94 19.83
N ARG A 76 -6.88 -7.70 20.42
CA ARG A 76 -6.64 -7.67 21.88
C ARG A 76 -6.13 -6.31 22.35
N ASN A 77 -5.22 -5.68 21.63
CA ASN A 77 -4.70 -4.36 21.98
C ASN A 77 -5.72 -3.25 21.69
N VAL A 78 -6.47 -3.35 20.60
CA VAL A 78 -7.59 -2.46 20.30
C VAL A 78 -8.64 -2.51 21.41
N SER A 79 -8.99 -3.70 21.91
CA SER A 79 -9.94 -3.85 23.04
C SER A 79 -9.47 -3.19 24.34
N LYS A 80 -8.16 -3.12 24.59
CA LYS A 80 -7.60 -2.43 25.78
C LYS A 80 -7.69 -0.91 25.66
N ILE A 81 -7.42 -0.38 24.47
CA ILE A 81 -7.40 1.07 24.19
C ILE A 81 -8.83 1.61 24.04
N LYS A 82 -9.76 0.79 23.53
CA LYS A 82 -11.16 1.12 23.27
C LYS A 82 -11.29 2.38 22.37
N PRO A 83 -10.70 2.39 21.17
CA PRO A 83 -10.89 3.49 20.23
C PRO A 83 -12.32 3.50 19.69
N ASP A 84 -12.74 4.61 19.10
CA ASP A 84 -14.06 4.75 18.46
C ASP A 84 -14.16 3.97 17.15
N LEU A 85 -13.01 3.74 16.48
CA LEU A 85 -12.90 2.92 15.28
C LEU A 85 -11.48 2.36 15.08
N LEU A 86 -11.40 1.30 14.29
CA LEU A 86 -10.14 0.77 13.73
C LEU A 86 -10.13 0.97 12.22
N HIS A 87 -9.08 1.60 11.69
CA HIS A 87 -8.78 1.68 10.27
C HIS A 87 -7.67 0.69 9.91
N CYS A 88 -7.99 -0.34 9.12
CA CYS A 88 -7.01 -1.26 8.56
C CYS A 88 -6.58 -0.81 7.16
N THR A 89 -5.27 -0.65 6.93
CA THR A 89 -4.71 0.00 5.74
C THR A 89 -4.19 -0.97 4.67
N SER A 90 -4.19 -2.29 4.94
CA SER A 90 -3.42 -3.26 4.15
C SER A 90 -4.26 -4.39 3.52
N ASN A 91 -5.44 -4.08 2.96
CA ASN A 91 -6.37 -5.01 2.30
C ASN A 91 -7.08 -6.03 3.22
N THR A 92 -6.60 -6.27 4.43
CA THR A 92 -7.17 -7.24 5.38
C THR A 92 -7.41 -6.60 6.73
N ALA A 93 -8.19 -7.28 7.57
CA ALA A 93 -8.51 -6.83 8.93
C ALA A 93 -8.87 -8.02 9.83
N PRO A 94 -8.95 -7.85 11.14
CA PRO A 94 -9.45 -8.88 12.05
C PRO A 94 -10.86 -9.36 11.67
N LEU A 95 -11.06 -10.68 11.65
CA LEU A 95 -12.39 -11.29 11.45
C LEU A 95 -13.36 -10.93 12.58
N ASN A 96 -12.84 -10.74 13.79
CA ASN A 96 -13.58 -10.30 14.97
C ASN A 96 -13.00 -8.95 15.42
N CYS A 97 -13.47 -7.88 14.82
CA CYS A 97 -13.07 -6.53 15.21
C CYS A 97 -13.90 -6.05 16.41
N PRO A 98 -13.29 -5.62 17.52
CA PRO A 98 -14.01 -5.21 18.72
C PRO A 98 -14.67 -3.83 18.62
N VAL A 99 -14.36 -3.07 17.57
CA VAL A 99 -14.84 -1.69 17.33
C VAL A 99 -15.26 -1.53 15.86
N PRO A 100 -15.99 -0.47 15.49
CA PRO A 100 -16.31 -0.17 14.10
C PRO A 100 -15.07 -0.21 13.19
N LEU A 101 -15.18 -0.90 12.06
CA LEU A 101 -14.06 -1.16 11.14
C LEU A 101 -14.16 -0.29 9.90
N VAL A 102 -13.08 0.40 9.56
CA VAL A 102 -12.82 1.01 8.26
C VAL A 102 -11.69 0.22 7.57
N LEU A 103 -11.84 -0.09 6.30
CA LEU A 103 -10.86 -0.87 5.54
C LEU A 103 -10.40 -0.09 4.31
N THR A 104 -9.08 0.06 4.13
CA THR A 104 -8.53 0.41 2.83
C THR A 104 -8.26 -0.87 2.02
N LEU A 105 -9.05 -1.05 0.96
CA LEU A 105 -8.92 -2.14 0.00
C LEU A 105 -8.32 -1.57 -1.29
N HIS A 106 -7.02 -1.76 -1.49
CA HIS A 106 -6.28 -1.18 -2.60
C HIS A 106 -6.66 -1.79 -3.95
N ASP A 107 -6.84 -3.11 -3.97
CA ASP A 107 -7.22 -3.89 -5.16
C ASP A 107 -7.87 -5.22 -4.78
N ILE A 108 -8.40 -5.90 -5.78
CA ILE A 108 -8.97 -7.26 -5.64
C ILE A 108 -8.27 -8.28 -6.54
N ILE A 109 -7.01 -8.03 -6.90
CA ILE A 109 -6.20 -8.93 -7.74
C ILE A 109 -6.11 -10.35 -7.16
N PHE A 110 -6.17 -10.50 -5.84
CA PHE A 110 -6.19 -11.79 -5.18
C PHE A 110 -7.44 -12.65 -5.51
N LEU A 111 -8.50 -12.06 -6.06
CA LEU A 111 -9.70 -12.80 -6.51
C LEU A 111 -9.56 -13.30 -7.95
N GLU A 112 -8.62 -12.76 -8.72
CA GLU A 112 -8.39 -13.17 -10.10
C GLU A 112 -7.79 -14.58 -10.19
N PRO A 113 -8.03 -15.28 -11.31
CA PRO A 113 -7.33 -16.53 -11.62
C PRO A 113 -5.81 -16.30 -11.61
N ARG A 114 -5.08 -17.21 -11.02
CA ARG A 114 -3.62 -17.12 -11.02
C ARG A 114 -3.05 -17.34 -12.41
N GLN A 115 -2.30 -16.38 -12.88
CA GLN A 115 -1.41 -16.59 -14.01
C GLN A 115 -0.22 -17.43 -13.54
N GLY A 116 0.15 -18.45 -14.33
CA GLY A 116 1.22 -19.40 -14.01
C GLY A 116 2.56 -18.70 -13.75
N GLY A 117 3.38 -19.27 -12.88
CA GLY A 117 4.72 -18.82 -12.50
C GLY A 117 5.09 -19.40 -11.13
N ASN A 118 6.39 -19.66 -10.93
CA ASN A 118 6.91 -20.11 -9.62
C ASN A 118 6.78 -18.98 -8.59
N LYS A 119 5.71 -19.01 -7.80
CA LYS A 119 5.53 -18.11 -6.67
C LYS A 119 6.03 -18.78 -5.38
N SER A 120 6.68 -18.01 -4.51
CA SER A 120 7.15 -18.54 -3.23
C SER A 120 5.97 -19.06 -2.38
N TRP A 121 6.24 -20.01 -1.51
CA TRP A 121 5.25 -20.53 -0.57
C TRP A 121 4.59 -19.42 0.27
N TYR A 122 5.36 -18.41 0.67
CA TYR A 122 4.88 -17.24 1.40
C TYR A 122 3.86 -16.40 0.58
N GLN A 123 4.14 -16.16 -0.70
CA GLN A 123 3.19 -15.47 -1.61
C GLN A 123 1.90 -16.26 -1.79
N ASN A 124 2.01 -17.60 -1.80
CA ASN A 124 0.85 -18.49 -1.86
C ASN A 124 -0.02 -18.38 -0.62
N MET A 125 0.58 -18.43 0.57
CA MET A 125 -0.14 -18.25 1.83
C MET A 125 -0.86 -16.91 1.90
N GLY A 126 -0.19 -15.81 1.54
CA GLY A 126 -0.79 -14.48 1.54
C GLY A 126 -1.97 -14.35 0.58
N TRP A 127 -1.93 -15.03 -0.56
CA TRP A 127 -3.04 -15.05 -1.51
C TRP A 127 -4.25 -15.80 -0.96
N TYR A 128 -4.07 -17.01 -0.40
CA TYR A 128 -5.15 -17.78 0.23
C TYR A 128 -5.73 -17.04 1.44
N TYR A 129 -4.88 -16.43 2.26
CA TYR A 129 -5.29 -15.66 3.41
C TYR A 129 -6.25 -14.52 3.02
N ARG A 130 -5.89 -13.71 2.00
CA ARG A 130 -6.76 -12.63 1.50
C ARG A 130 -8.08 -13.16 0.95
N ARG A 131 -8.07 -14.22 0.17
CA ARG A 131 -9.29 -14.86 -0.36
C ARG A 131 -10.23 -15.36 0.74
N MET A 132 -9.68 -15.80 1.85
CA MET A 132 -10.44 -16.26 3.00
C MET A 132 -10.96 -15.09 3.85
N VAL A 133 -10.11 -14.13 4.16
CA VAL A 133 -10.40 -13.05 5.12
C VAL A 133 -11.26 -11.96 4.49
N VAL A 134 -10.88 -11.45 3.32
CA VAL A 134 -11.51 -10.24 2.75
C VAL A 134 -13.01 -10.39 2.55
N PRO A 135 -13.56 -11.45 1.92
CA PRO A 135 -15.01 -11.58 1.76
C PRO A 135 -15.77 -11.62 3.09
N ARG A 136 -15.12 -12.09 4.18
CA ARG A 136 -15.74 -12.21 5.51
C ARG A 136 -15.74 -10.90 6.29
N ILE A 137 -14.76 -10.02 6.08
CA ILE A 137 -14.68 -8.73 6.79
C ILE A 137 -15.50 -7.64 6.10
N LEU A 138 -15.69 -7.68 4.78
CA LEU A 138 -16.38 -6.63 4.03
C LEU A 138 -17.80 -6.32 4.57
N PRO A 139 -18.64 -7.31 4.91
CA PRO A 139 -19.95 -7.02 5.51
C PRO A 139 -19.84 -6.26 6.84
N GLN A 140 -18.79 -6.51 7.62
CA GLN A 140 -18.54 -5.93 8.95
C GLN A 140 -17.98 -4.50 8.86
N CYS A 141 -17.33 -4.14 7.73
CA CYS A 141 -16.78 -2.80 7.57
C CYS A 141 -17.88 -1.73 7.65
N ARG A 142 -17.66 -0.70 8.44
CA ARG A 142 -18.50 0.51 8.42
C ARG A 142 -18.35 1.26 7.10
N LYS A 143 -17.11 1.34 6.61
CA LYS A 143 -16.75 1.97 5.34
C LYS A 143 -15.56 1.25 4.72
N ILE A 144 -15.52 1.24 3.39
CA ILE A 144 -14.39 0.75 2.61
C ILE A 144 -13.83 1.93 1.82
N ILE A 145 -12.52 2.10 1.85
CA ILE A 145 -11.78 3.10 1.08
C ILE A 145 -11.01 2.34 -0.01
N THR A 146 -10.94 2.89 -1.20
CA THR A 146 -10.06 2.39 -2.26
C THR A 146 -9.36 3.55 -2.97
N VAL A 147 -8.31 3.26 -3.73
CA VAL A 147 -7.35 4.25 -4.21
C VAL A 147 -7.71 4.91 -5.55
N SER A 148 -8.78 4.44 -6.22
CA SER A 148 -9.23 5.04 -7.48
C SER A 148 -10.71 4.76 -7.75
N ARG A 149 -11.33 5.57 -8.63
CA ARG A 149 -12.70 5.32 -9.10
C ARG A 149 -12.80 4.01 -9.88
N PHE A 150 -11.77 3.68 -10.67
CA PHE A 150 -11.71 2.44 -11.41
C PHE A 150 -11.80 1.22 -10.47
N GLU A 151 -10.95 1.17 -9.43
CA GLU A 151 -11.02 0.08 -8.44
C GLU A 151 -12.31 0.12 -7.61
N CYS A 152 -12.85 1.31 -7.33
CA CYS A 152 -14.13 1.44 -6.62
C CYS A 152 -15.27 0.75 -7.39
N ASP A 153 -15.40 1.03 -8.68
CA ASP A 153 -16.43 0.43 -9.53
C ASP A 153 -16.20 -1.07 -9.69
N ARG A 154 -14.97 -1.49 -9.93
CA ARG A 154 -14.58 -2.90 -10.03
C ARG A 154 -14.85 -3.69 -8.75
N ILE A 155 -14.47 -3.17 -7.58
CA ILE A 155 -14.71 -3.78 -6.28
C ILE A 155 -16.22 -3.91 -6.03
N ARG A 156 -16.99 -2.87 -6.33
CA ARG A 156 -18.45 -2.88 -6.20
C ARG A 156 -19.10 -3.96 -7.04
N GLU A 157 -18.71 -4.04 -8.31
CA GLU A 157 -19.26 -5.02 -9.26
C GLU A 157 -18.93 -6.45 -8.84
N VAL A 158 -17.65 -6.75 -8.62
CA VAL A 158 -17.16 -8.11 -8.32
C VAL A 158 -17.68 -8.61 -6.96
N LEU A 159 -17.71 -7.73 -5.96
CA LEU A 159 -18.09 -8.08 -4.57
C LEU A 159 -19.54 -7.70 -4.25
N ARG A 160 -20.30 -7.18 -5.22
CA ARG A 160 -21.72 -6.78 -5.09
C ARG A 160 -21.98 -5.86 -3.90
N LEU A 161 -21.10 -4.88 -3.70
CA LEU A 161 -21.20 -3.94 -2.57
C LEU A 161 -22.19 -2.80 -2.86
N PRO A 162 -22.95 -2.32 -1.87
CA PRO A 162 -23.74 -1.10 -1.97
C PRO A 162 -22.87 0.12 -2.29
N LYS A 163 -23.46 1.10 -3.02
CA LYS A 163 -22.73 2.30 -3.46
C LYS A 163 -22.18 3.14 -2.30
N ASP A 164 -22.93 3.22 -1.23
CA ASP A 164 -22.58 3.96 -0.03
C ASP A 164 -21.52 3.29 0.85
N LYS A 165 -21.26 1.99 0.64
CA LYS A 165 -20.31 1.17 1.41
C LYS A 165 -18.85 1.49 1.08
N ILE A 166 -18.54 1.90 -0.15
CA ILE A 166 -17.19 2.12 -0.64
C ILE A 166 -17.01 3.54 -1.21
N THR A 167 -15.85 4.11 -0.99
CA THR A 167 -15.47 5.45 -1.50
C THR A 167 -14.06 5.41 -2.07
N ALA A 168 -13.86 6.04 -3.23
CA ALA A 168 -12.53 6.24 -3.79
C ALA A 168 -11.89 7.49 -3.19
N ILE A 169 -10.70 7.32 -2.61
CA ILE A 169 -9.81 8.40 -2.16
C ILE A 169 -8.48 8.18 -2.86
N TYR A 170 -8.11 9.10 -3.75
CA TYR A 170 -6.87 8.99 -4.51
C TYR A 170 -5.67 9.23 -3.61
N ASN A 171 -4.60 8.46 -3.85
CA ASN A 171 -3.33 8.73 -3.22
C ASN A 171 -2.77 10.07 -3.70
N GLY A 172 -2.17 10.82 -2.78
CA GLY A 172 -1.32 11.95 -3.10
C GLY A 172 0.09 11.52 -3.49
N TYR A 173 0.99 12.48 -3.53
CA TYR A 173 2.43 12.25 -3.65
C TYR A 173 3.14 12.83 -2.42
N SER A 174 4.26 12.21 -2.06
CA SER A 174 5.07 12.66 -0.93
C SER A 174 5.90 13.88 -1.29
N GLU A 175 6.19 14.73 -0.31
CA GLU A 175 7.10 15.88 -0.42
C GLU A 175 8.53 15.48 -0.89
N HIS A 176 8.89 14.21 -0.79
CA HIS A 176 10.13 13.67 -1.35
C HIS A 176 10.20 13.75 -2.89
N PHE A 177 9.05 13.84 -3.57
CA PHE A 177 8.96 13.98 -5.02
C PHE A 177 8.98 15.47 -5.41
N HIS A 178 10.15 16.07 -5.39
CA HIS A 178 10.37 17.44 -5.85
C HIS A 178 11.57 17.49 -6.80
N PRO A 179 11.63 18.47 -7.70
CA PRO A 179 12.80 18.65 -8.56
C PRO A 179 14.06 18.90 -7.71
N LEU A 180 15.10 18.09 -7.96
CA LEU A 180 16.40 18.28 -7.30
C LEU A 180 17.30 19.15 -8.19
N PRO A 181 18.02 20.14 -7.64
CA PRO A 181 18.88 21.03 -8.42
C PRO A 181 20.09 20.32 -9.07
N GLU A 182 20.52 19.17 -8.55
CA GLU A 182 21.70 18.43 -9.01
C GLU A 182 21.38 17.02 -9.55
N ILE A 183 20.27 16.86 -10.24
CA ILE A 183 19.85 15.56 -10.82
C ILE A 183 20.89 14.97 -11.78
N SER A 184 21.58 15.83 -12.54
CA SER A 184 22.58 15.42 -13.54
C SER A 184 23.63 14.48 -12.97
N SER A 185 24.13 14.73 -11.77
CA SER A 185 25.22 13.94 -11.16
C SER A 185 24.81 12.50 -10.84
N ILE A 186 23.54 12.26 -10.48
CA ILE A 186 23.01 10.92 -10.18
C ILE A 186 22.72 10.17 -11.48
N ILE A 187 22.11 10.84 -12.45
CA ILE A 187 21.74 10.25 -13.74
C ILE A 187 22.99 9.90 -14.55
N HIS A 188 24.03 10.77 -14.53
CA HIS A 188 25.26 10.56 -15.24
C HIS A 188 26.07 9.34 -14.75
N LYS A 189 25.74 8.76 -13.59
CA LYS A 189 26.27 7.44 -13.19
C LYS A 189 25.75 6.30 -14.05
N TYR A 190 24.63 6.48 -14.72
CA TYR A 190 23.95 5.43 -15.50
C TYR A 190 23.94 5.76 -16.99
N ILE A 191 23.76 7.02 -17.35
CA ILE A 191 23.73 7.46 -18.76
C ILE A 191 24.34 8.89 -18.86
N ASN A 192 25.10 9.12 -19.93
CA ASN A 192 25.68 10.44 -20.25
C ASN A 192 24.69 11.26 -21.10
N ASN A 193 23.46 11.42 -20.66
CA ASN A 193 22.43 12.17 -21.38
C ASN A 193 21.34 12.64 -20.43
N ASP A 194 21.02 13.93 -20.47
CA ASP A 194 19.94 14.51 -19.67
C ASP A 194 18.54 14.31 -20.30
N ASP A 195 18.48 13.92 -21.58
CA ASP A 195 17.25 13.66 -22.32
C ASP A 195 17.06 12.14 -22.51
N TYR A 196 16.30 11.52 -21.64
CA TYR A 196 16.10 10.08 -21.59
C TYR A 196 14.63 9.71 -21.36
N ILE A 197 14.28 8.47 -21.66
CA ILE A 197 13.01 7.86 -21.31
C ILE A 197 13.23 7.04 -20.03
N PHE A 198 12.42 7.26 -19.01
CA PHE A 198 12.46 6.51 -17.77
C PHE A 198 11.29 5.55 -17.66
N PHE A 199 11.56 4.30 -17.33
CA PHE A 199 10.56 3.28 -17.07
C PHE A 199 10.82 2.60 -15.74
N LEU A 200 9.84 2.71 -14.81
CA LEU A 200 9.86 1.99 -13.54
C LEU A 200 9.13 0.66 -13.71
N GLY A 201 9.89 -0.45 -13.73
CA GLY A 201 9.30 -1.76 -13.95
C GLY A 201 10.23 -2.89 -13.55
N ASN A 202 9.63 -4.02 -13.23
CA ASN A 202 10.34 -5.26 -12.89
C ASN A 202 9.89 -6.42 -13.78
N THR A 203 10.39 -7.61 -13.50
CA THR A 203 10.07 -8.84 -14.27
C THR A 203 8.66 -9.37 -14.04
N ASP A 204 7.84 -8.77 -13.16
CA ASP A 204 6.42 -9.15 -13.01
C ASP A 204 5.67 -8.89 -14.33
N PRO A 205 4.94 -9.88 -14.88
CA PRO A 205 4.17 -9.73 -16.12
C PRO A 205 3.24 -8.52 -16.14
N LYS A 206 2.76 -8.06 -14.99
CA LYS A 206 1.91 -6.86 -14.86
C LYS A 206 2.62 -5.57 -15.24
N LYS A 207 3.94 -5.51 -15.07
CA LYS A 207 4.76 -4.35 -15.45
C LYS A 207 5.03 -4.27 -16.94
N ASN A 208 4.78 -5.37 -17.66
CA ASN A 208 4.77 -5.42 -19.12
C ASN A 208 6.09 -4.95 -19.78
N VAL A 209 7.23 -5.23 -19.14
CA VAL A 209 8.57 -4.85 -19.62
C VAL A 209 8.81 -5.29 -21.07
N ALA A 210 8.38 -6.49 -21.43
CA ALA A 210 8.57 -7.03 -22.78
C ALA A 210 7.93 -6.16 -23.87
N ARG A 211 6.71 -5.64 -23.63
CA ARG A 211 6.05 -4.73 -24.59
C ARG A 211 6.70 -3.35 -24.56
N THR A 212 7.16 -2.88 -23.41
CA THR A 212 7.91 -1.63 -23.30
C THR A 212 9.18 -1.67 -24.14
N LEU A 213 9.98 -2.76 -24.04
CA LEU A 213 11.17 -2.97 -24.87
C LEU A 213 10.85 -3.06 -26.37
N LYS A 214 9.76 -3.74 -26.73
CA LYS A 214 9.29 -3.80 -28.13
C LYS A 214 8.88 -2.42 -28.65
N ALA A 215 8.15 -1.64 -27.85
CA ALA A 215 7.76 -0.27 -28.19
C ALA A 215 9.01 0.62 -28.34
N TYR A 216 9.97 0.50 -27.44
CA TYR A 216 11.24 1.21 -27.52
C TYR A 216 12.06 0.83 -28.76
N SER A 217 12.09 -0.44 -29.16
CA SER A 217 12.71 -0.89 -30.42
C SER A 217 12.06 -0.23 -31.64
N LEU A 218 10.74 -0.08 -31.66
CA LEU A 218 10.03 0.63 -32.73
C LEU A 218 10.34 2.14 -32.71
N TYR A 219 10.37 2.74 -31.52
CA TYR A 219 10.77 4.14 -31.34
C TYR A 219 12.14 4.42 -31.94
N LEU A 220 13.15 3.56 -31.66
CA LEU A 220 14.50 3.69 -32.22
C LEU A 220 14.56 3.59 -33.75
N LYS A 221 13.60 2.87 -34.38
CA LYS A 221 13.54 2.75 -35.86
C LYS A 221 12.90 3.96 -36.53
N HIS A 222 11.95 4.61 -35.87
CA HIS A 222 11.11 5.64 -36.48
C HIS A 222 11.39 7.07 -35.97
N SER A 223 12.10 7.21 -34.84
CA SER A 223 12.41 8.52 -34.29
C SER A 223 13.71 9.08 -34.84
N GLU A 224 13.70 10.34 -35.25
CA GLU A 224 14.92 11.08 -35.63
C GLU A 224 15.82 11.31 -34.40
N LYS A 225 15.22 11.68 -33.28
CA LYS A 225 15.93 11.90 -32.00
C LYS A 225 15.81 10.63 -31.14
N LYS A 226 16.95 9.93 -30.99
CA LYS A 226 17.03 8.68 -30.21
C LYS A 226 17.40 8.97 -28.76
N ARG A 227 16.42 8.87 -27.85
CA ARG A 227 16.65 8.98 -26.41
C ARG A 227 16.98 7.62 -25.83
N PRO A 228 17.94 7.51 -24.92
CA PRO A 228 18.20 6.26 -24.20
C PRO A 228 17.01 5.90 -23.26
N LEU A 229 16.82 4.61 -23.04
CA LEU A 229 15.83 4.09 -22.08
C LEU A 229 16.54 3.66 -20.81
N LEU A 230 16.18 4.29 -19.69
CA LEU A 230 16.60 3.90 -18.36
C LEU A 230 15.49 3.11 -17.68
N ILE A 231 15.80 1.88 -17.27
CA ILE A 231 14.83 1.00 -16.60
C ILE A 231 15.32 0.77 -15.16
N ALA A 232 14.46 1.08 -14.19
CA ALA A 232 14.71 0.81 -12.78
C ALA A 232 13.88 -0.38 -12.29
N ASP A 233 14.34 -1.03 -11.21
CA ASP A 233 13.66 -2.14 -10.51
C ASP A 233 13.55 -3.43 -11.36
N LEU A 234 14.62 -3.77 -12.10
CA LEU A 234 14.70 -5.03 -12.89
C LEU A 234 15.16 -6.26 -12.07
N ASN A 235 15.14 -6.23 -10.78
CA ASN A 235 15.56 -7.34 -9.88
C ASN A 235 14.65 -8.56 -9.95
#